data_931a4f7bdc8cc348ba2fd2d52683f6c8
#
_entry.id   931a4f7bdc8cc348ba2fd2d52683f6c8
#
_cell.length_a   1.000
_cell.length_b   1.000
_cell.length_c   1.000
_cell.angle_alpha   90.00
_cell.angle_beta   90.00
_cell.angle_gamma   90.00
#
_symmetry.space_group_name_H-M   'P 1'
#
loop_
_entity.id
_entity.type
_entity.pdbx_description
1 polymer ?
#
loop_
_entity_poly.entity_id
_entity_poly.type
_entity_poly.pdbx_seq_one_letter_code
_entity_poly.pdbx_strand_id
1 'polypeptide(L)'
;MKKSTTWVIDPAHSDVQFKIKHLVISTVTGSFRKFEGSAVTEGDDFTNAKVHFTLDVKSIDTNQTQRDEHLQNGDFFAADLYPKITFESTSFTKISSSMYKMIGDLTLKGVTKPVELSVEYGGSQNSAQGILKHGFEVTGIINRAEFGMNWNVIIDTGGLGLGEDIKLIANIQVAKLEQKA
;
A
#
# COMPACT_ATOMS: atom_id res chain seq x y z
N MET A 1 -8.10 10.84 -29.92
CA MET A 1 -8.23 10.22 -28.58
C MET A 1 -6.93 9.52 -28.23
N LYS A 2 -6.39 9.81 -27.05
CA LYS A 2 -5.25 9.05 -26.55
C LYS A 2 -5.71 7.64 -26.17
N LYS A 3 -4.96 6.65 -26.60
CA LYS A 3 -5.24 5.25 -26.27
C LYS A 3 -4.97 5.00 -24.79
N SER A 4 -5.85 4.29 -24.10
CA SER A 4 -5.59 3.90 -22.69
C SER A 4 -4.50 2.84 -22.63
N THR A 5 -3.66 2.95 -21.62
CA THR A 5 -2.59 2.00 -21.32
C THR A 5 -2.84 1.40 -19.94
N THR A 6 -2.70 0.09 -19.84
CA THR A 6 -2.80 -0.62 -18.55
C THR A 6 -1.40 -1.01 -18.09
N TRP A 7 -1.12 -0.73 -16.83
CA TRP A 7 0.13 -1.07 -16.15
C TRP A 7 -0.20 -2.04 -15.02
N VAL A 8 0.63 -3.05 -14.83
CA VAL A 8 0.43 -4.10 -13.83
C VAL A 8 1.65 -4.17 -12.92
N ILE A 9 1.41 -4.30 -11.61
CA ILE A 9 2.50 -4.45 -10.63
C ILE A 9 3.29 -5.71 -10.93
N ASP A 10 4.62 -5.57 -10.94
CA ASP A 10 5.57 -6.68 -10.94
C ASP A 10 5.88 -7.04 -9.48
N PRO A 11 5.29 -8.12 -8.92
CA PRO A 11 5.45 -8.44 -7.51
C PRO A 11 6.87 -8.90 -7.15
N ALA A 12 7.62 -9.41 -8.11
CA ALA A 12 9.01 -9.83 -7.88
C ALA A 12 9.94 -8.65 -7.62
N HIS A 13 9.58 -7.46 -8.10
CA HIS A 13 10.37 -6.23 -7.96
C HIS A 13 9.64 -5.14 -7.19
N SER A 14 8.66 -5.53 -6.39
CA SER A 14 7.87 -4.61 -5.59
C SER A 14 7.77 -5.12 -4.15
N ASP A 15 7.61 -4.20 -3.20
CA ASP A 15 7.34 -4.55 -1.82
C ASP A 15 6.34 -3.58 -1.21
N VAL A 16 5.63 -4.05 -0.19
CA VAL A 16 4.66 -3.27 0.57
C VAL A 16 4.98 -3.46 2.05
N GLN A 17 5.35 -2.37 2.72
CA GLN A 17 5.77 -2.38 4.12
C GLN A 17 4.97 -1.38 4.94
N PHE A 18 4.93 -1.64 6.23
CA PHE A 18 4.37 -0.72 7.21
C PHE A 18 5.27 -0.64 8.45
N LYS A 19 5.18 0.49 9.16
CA LYS A 19 5.89 0.70 10.42
C LYS A 19 4.93 1.27 11.47
N ILE A 20 5.05 0.78 12.69
CA ILE A 20 4.28 1.26 13.83
C ILE A 20 5.18 1.34 15.06
N LYS A 21 4.98 2.37 15.89
CA LYS A 21 5.68 2.51 17.16
C LYS A 21 5.17 1.51 18.19
N HIS A 22 6.10 0.87 18.89
CA HIS A 22 5.82 -0.08 19.96
C HIS A 22 6.61 0.32 21.20
N LEU A 23 5.93 0.42 22.34
CA LEU A 23 6.51 0.82 23.63
C LEU A 23 7.31 2.15 23.55
N VAL A 24 6.85 3.09 22.73
CA VAL A 24 7.44 4.43 22.50
C VAL A 24 8.82 4.39 21.84
N ILE A 25 9.68 3.47 22.22
CA ILE A 25 11.10 3.42 21.82
C ILE A 25 11.42 2.46 20.67
N SER A 26 10.50 1.55 20.34
CA SER A 26 10.70 0.56 19.29
C SER A 26 9.83 0.84 18.08
N THR A 27 10.26 0.36 16.92
CA THR A 27 9.47 0.38 15.69
C THR A 27 9.31 -1.05 15.21
N VAL A 28 8.07 -1.50 15.04
CA VAL A 28 7.76 -2.76 14.37
C VAL A 28 7.61 -2.47 12.88
N THR A 29 8.41 -3.16 12.06
CA THR A 29 8.30 -3.13 10.61
C THR A 29 7.73 -4.45 10.13
N GLY A 30 6.67 -4.37 9.32
CA GLY A 30 6.08 -5.53 8.71
C GLY A 30 5.94 -5.35 7.20
N SER A 31 5.69 -6.45 6.52
CA SER A 31 5.41 -6.45 5.09
C SER A 31 4.22 -7.34 4.78
N PHE A 32 3.57 -7.07 3.64
CA PHE A 32 2.58 -7.96 3.06
C PHE A 32 3.20 -8.59 1.80
N ARG A 33 3.33 -9.90 1.79
CA ARG A 33 4.05 -10.61 0.74
C ARG A 33 3.21 -10.94 -0.49
N LYS A 34 1.87 -10.90 -0.37
CA LYS A 34 0.94 -11.15 -1.48
C LYS A 34 0.11 -9.92 -1.74
N PHE A 35 0.30 -9.33 -2.89
CA PHE A 35 -0.42 -8.16 -3.35
C PHE A 35 -0.47 -8.16 -4.87
N GLU A 36 -1.41 -7.41 -5.41
CA GLU A 36 -1.53 -7.16 -6.83
C GLU A 36 -2.10 -5.76 -7.05
N GLY A 37 -1.90 -5.21 -8.21
CA GLY A 37 -2.44 -3.92 -8.53
C GLY A 37 -2.22 -3.55 -9.99
N SER A 38 -2.97 -2.55 -10.42
CA SER A 38 -2.90 -2.05 -11.77
C SER A 38 -3.17 -0.55 -11.80
N ALA A 39 -2.73 0.08 -12.86
CA ALA A 39 -3.03 1.47 -13.17
C ALA A 39 -3.47 1.57 -14.63
N VAL A 40 -4.44 2.43 -14.89
CA VAL A 40 -4.87 2.76 -16.25
C VAL A 40 -4.58 4.24 -16.49
N THR A 41 -3.87 4.52 -17.58
CA THR A 41 -3.45 5.87 -17.96
C THR A 41 -3.92 6.20 -19.38
N GLU A 42 -3.95 7.48 -19.70
CA GLU A 42 -4.10 7.93 -21.09
C GLU A 42 -2.71 8.02 -21.73
N GLY A 43 -2.41 7.08 -22.63
CA GLY A 43 -1.04 6.93 -23.14
C GLY A 43 -0.10 6.51 -22.00
N ASP A 44 1.09 7.07 -21.97
CA ASP A 44 2.14 6.73 -20.99
C ASP A 44 2.30 7.82 -19.91
N ASP A 45 1.34 8.74 -19.80
CA ASP A 45 1.33 9.80 -18.79
C ASP A 45 0.52 9.35 -17.56
N PHE A 46 1.16 9.36 -16.39
CA PHE A 46 0.51 8.94 -15.15
C PHE A 46 -0.40 10.00 -14.51
N THR A 47 -0.38 11.24 -14.99
CA THR A 47 -1.33 12.25 -14.53
C THR A 47 -2.76 11.75 -14.77
N ASN A 48 -3.61 11.81 -13.75
CA ASN A 48 -4.98 11.30 -13.76
C ASN A 48 -5.07 9.76 -13.90
N ALA A 49 -4.01 9.03 -13.56
CA ALA A 49 -4.03 7.57 -13.53
C ALA A 49 -5.14 7.07 -12.61
N LYS A 50 -5.76 5.96 -13.01
CA LYS A 50 -6.71 5.22 -12.17
C LYS A 50 -6.00 3.99 -11.62
N VAL A 51 -5.85 3.96 -10.31
CA VAL A 51 -5.08 2.92 -9.60
C VAL A 51 -6.01 2.02 -8.80
N HIS A 52 -5.84 0.72 -8.97
CA HIS A 52 -6.49 -0.30 -8.16
C HIS A 52 -5.41 -1.17 -7.51
N PHE A 53 -5.56 -1.46 -6.21
CA PHE A 53 -4.59 -2.25 -5.45
C PHE A 53 -5.31 -3.15 -4.46
N THR A 54 -4.81 -4.38 -4.31
CA THR A 54 -5.33 -5.37 -3.35
C THR A 54 -4.16 -6.13 -2.73
N LEU A 55 -4.25 -6.40 -1.43
CA LEU A 55 -3.31 -7.29 -0.76
C LEU A 55 -4.03 -8.32 0.11
N ASP A 56 -3.37 -9.45 0.35
CA ASP A 56 -3.83 -10.50 1.24
C ASP A 56 -3.37 -10.21 2.67
N VAL A 57 -4.31 -10.07 3.59
CA VAL A 57 -4.00 -9.79 5.01
C VAL A 57 -3.19 -10.92 5.64
N LYS A 58 -3.48 -12.17 5.27
CA LYS A 58 -2.76 -13.35 5.79
C LYS A 58 -1.31 -13.43 5.32
N SER A 59 -0.91 -12.62 4.33
CA SER A 59 0.47 -12.53 3.87
C SER A 59 1.35 -11.63 4.74
N ILE A 60 0.82 -11.11 5.84
CA ILE A 60 1.55 -10.25 6.77
C ILE A 60 2.76 -10.98 7.35
N ASP A 61 3.89 -10.30 7.41
CA ASP A 61 5.15 -10.84 7.91
C ASP A 61 5.89 -9.75 8.68
N THR A 62 5.99 -9.91 9.99
CA THR A 62 6.77 -9.03 10.87
C THR A 62 8.01 -9.73 11.41
N ASN A 63 8.39 -10.87 10.81
CA ASN A 63 9.53 -11.69 11.21
C ASN A 63 9.37 -12.33 12.60
N GLN A 64 8.12 -12.51 13.06
CA GLN A 64 7.79 -13.21 14.29
C GLN A 64 6.42 -13.86 14.15
N THR A 65 6.38 -15.20 14.12
CA THR A 65 5.16 -15.96 13.84
C THR A 65 4.01 -15.67 14.81
N GLN A 66 4.28 -15.61 16.11
CA GLN A 66 3.24 -15.33 17.10
C GLN A 66 2.62 -13.94 16.92
N ARG A 67 3.44 -12.96 16.60
CA ARG A 67 2.96 -11.60 16.33
C ARG A 67 2.13 -11.57 15.05
N ASP A 68 2.57 -12.25 14.00
CA ASP A 68 1.83 -12.32 12.74
C ASP A 68 0.45 -12.97 12.93
N GLU A 69 0.37 -14.04 13.72
CA GLU A 69 -0.90 -14.68 14.07
C GLU A 69 -1.81 -13.74 14.86
N HIS A 70 -1.27 -13.00 15.83
CA HIS A 70 -2.03 -12.02 16.61
C HIS A 70 -2.56 -10.88 15.73
N LEU A 71 -1.74 -10.38 14.79
CA LEU A 71 -2.16 -9.34 13.88
C LEU A 71 -3.31 -9.79 12.95
N GLN A 72 -3.40 -11.08 12.68
CA GLN A 72 -4.46 -11.64 11.83
C GLN A 72 -5.78 -11.86 12.58
N ASN A 73 -5.79 -11.82 13.92
CA ASN A 73 -7.01 -12.08 14.70
C ASN A 73 -7.88 -10.81 14.87
N GLY A 74 -8.99 -10.96 15.61
CA GLY A 74 -9.99 -9.91 15.78
C GLY A 74 -9.51 -8.64 16.49
N ASP A 75 -8.39 -8.71 17.23
CA ASP A 75 -7.79 -7.53 17.86
C ASP A 75 -7.24 -6.54 16.83
N PHE A 76 -6.85 -7.02 15.64
CA PHE A 76 -6.27 -6.23 14.59
C PHE A 76 -7.04 -6.38 13.27
N PHE A 77 -6.53 -7.15 12.33
CA PHE A 77 -7.08 -7.19 10.97
C PHE A 77 -8.30 -8.09 10.80
N ALA A 78 -8.54 -9.04 11.72
CA ALA A 78 -9.61 -10.02 11.60
C ALA A 78 -9.60 -10.69 10.20
N ALA A 79 -8.48 -11.30 9.83
CA ALA A 79 -8.22 -11.78 8.48
C ALA A 79 -9.22 -12.83 7.99
N ASP A 80 -9.85 -13.60 8.88
CA ASP A 80 -10.86 -14.59 8.51
C ASP A 80 -12.16 -13.94 8.03
N LEU A 81 -12.49 -12.74 8.56
CA LEU A 81 -13.66 -11.97 8.15
C LEU A 81 -13.33 -11.01 7.01
N TYR A 82 -12.13 -10.45 7.02
CA TYR A 82 -11.69 -9.42 6.09
C TYR A 82 -10.34 -9.83 5.48
N PRO A 83 -10.32 -10.77 4.53
CA PRO A 83 -9.08 -11.36 4.01
C PRO A 83 -8.25 -10.41 3.13
N LYS A 84 -8.86 -9.33 2.67
CA LYS A 84 -8.22 -8.39 1.74
C LYS A 84 -8.23 -6.96 2.28
N ILE A 85 -7.16 -6.22 1.95
CA ILE A 85 -7.13 -4.77 2.01
C ILE A 85 -7.16 -4.28 0.57
N THR A 86 -8.04 -3.32 0.28
CA THR A 86 -8.19 -2.79 -1.08
C THR A 86 -8.02 -1.28 -1.10
N PHE A 87 -7.53 -0.77 -2.21
CA PHE A 87 -7.38 0.65 -2.45
C PHE A 87 -7.81 0.97 -3.88
N GLU A 88 -8.62 2.02 -4.02
CA GLU A 88 -9.01 2.55 -5.33
C GLU A 88 -8.79 4.06 -5.35
N SER A 89 -8.00 4.54 -6.29
CA SER A 89 -7.73 5.96 -6.39
C SER A 89 -8.95 6.74 -6.86
N THR A 90 -9.11 7.94 -6.31
CA THR A 90 -10.11 8.93 -6.76
C THR A 90 -9.43 10.09 -7.46
N SER A 91 -8.16 10.35 -7.17
CA SER A 91 -7.36 11.34 -7.89
C SER A 91 -5.89 10.96 -7.89
N PHE A 92 -5.20 11.34 -8.95
CA PHE A 92 -3.75 11.14 -9.11
C PHE A 92 -3.21 12.41 -9.78
N THR A 93 -2.67 13.32 -8.98
CA THR A 93 -2.34 14.68 -9.39
C THR A 93 -0.84 14.91 -9.35
N LYS A 94 -0.29 15.44 -10.44
CA LYS A 94 1.12 15.80 -10.50
C LYS A 94 1.39 17.07 -9.68
N ILE A 95 2.36 16.98 -8.76
CA ILE A 95 2.77 18.07 -7.88
C ILE A 95 4.04 18.76 -8.41
N SER A 96 4.98 17.95 -8.89
CA SER A 96 6.25 18.40 -9.44
C SER A 96 6.72 17.42 -10.52
N SER A 97 7.92 17.59 -11.02
CA SER A 97 8.49 16.72 -12.07
C SER A 97 8.54 15.23 -11.67
N SER A 98 8.69 14.94 -10.37
CA SER A 98 8.81 13.57 -9.86
C SER A 98 7.80 13.21 -8.78
N MET A 99 6.97 14.15 -8.32
CA MET A 99 6.04 13.91 -7.22
C MET A 99 4.59 14.00 -7.66
N TYR A 100 3.80 13.04 -7.18
CA TYR A 100 2.34 12.99 -7.36
C TYR A 100 1.66 12.88 -6.00
N LYS A 101 0.43 13.37 -5.94
CA LYS A 101 -0.49 13.14 -4.81
C LYS A 101 -1.57 12.19 -5.28
N MET A 102 -1.72 11.07 -4.59
CA MET A 102 -2.77 10.10 -4.85
C MET A 102 -3.75 10.10 -3.69
N ILE A 103 -5.03 10.33 -4.00
CA ILE A 103 -6.11 10.20 -3.02
C ILE A 103 -6.95 9.01 -3.46
N GLY A 104 -7.40 8.22 -2.52
CA GLY A 104 -8.25 7.08 -2.84
C GLY A 104 -8.92 6.51 -1.61
N ASP A 105 -9.81 5.57 -1.86
CA ASP A 105 -10.58 4.88 -0.83
C ASP A 105 -9.83 3.62 -0.40
N LEU A 106 -9.37 3.63 0.85
CA LEU A 106 -8.75 2.47 1.48
C LEU A 106 -9.80 1.72 2.28
N THR A 107 -9.98 0.43 1.97
CA THR A 107 -10.85 -0.46 2.72
C THR A 107 -10.00 -1.43 3.53
N LEU A 108 -10.14 -1.35 4.84
CA LEU A 108 -9.39 -2.13 5.80
C LEU A 108 -10.31 -2.53 6.94
N LYS A 109 -10.34 -3.83 7.26
CA LYS A 109 -11.22 -4.39 8.31
C LYS A 109 -12.70 -4.00 8.10
N GLY A 110 -13.15 -3.99 6.84
CA GLY A 110 -14.53 -3.65 6.49
C GLY A 110 -14.88 -2.16 6.54
N VAL A 111 -13.91 -1.29 6.85
CA VAL A 111 -14.11 0.17 6.93
C VAL A 111 -13.44 0.82 5.74
N THR A 112 -14.17 1.65 5.00
CA THR A 112 -13.65 2.40 3.86
C THR A 112 -13.51 3.86 4.21
N LYS A 113 -12.31 4.40 4.03
CA LYS A 113 -12.02 5.82 4.27
C LYS A 113 -11.10 6.40 3.20
N PRO A 114 -11.26 7.68 2.85
CA PRO A 114 -10.32 8.33 1.95
C PRO A 114 -8.96 8.51 2.63
N VAL A 115 -7.90 8.21 1.91
CA VAL A 115 -6.52 8.42 2.36
C VAL A 115 -5.73 9.17 1.30
N GLU A 116 -4.74 9.93 1.74
CA GLU A 116 -3.84 10.67 0.88
C GLU A 116 -2.45 10.04 0.95
N LEU A 117 -1.90 9.71 -0.22
CA LEU A 117 -0.59 9.08 -0.35
C LEU A 117 0.31 9.96 -1.24
N SER A 118 1.58 10.03 -0.88
CA SER A 118 2.61 10.65 -1.73
C SER A 118 3.22 9.58 -2.62
N VAL A 119 3.37 9.91 -3.90
CA VAL A 119 3.96 9.01 -4.89
C VAL A 119 5.15 9.70 -5.52
N GLU A 120 6.34 9.12 -5.35
CA GLU A 120 7.56 9.60 -6.00
C GLU A 120 7.86 8.74 -7.21
N TYR A 121 8.01 9.38 -8.36
CA TYR A 121 8.36 8.70 -9.59
C TYR A 121 9.87 8.50 -9.67
N GLY A 122 10.33 7.26 -9.78
CA GLY A 122 11.74 6.89 -9.79
C GLY A 122 12.36 6.73 -11.18
N GLY A 123 11.55 6.77 -12.23
CA GLY A 123 12.04 6.63 -13.60
C GLY A 123 11.48 5.42 -14.32
N SER A 124 11.94 5.21 -15.53
CA SER A 124 11.51 4.12 -16.41
C SER A 124 12.70 3.38 -17.02
N GLN A 125 12.47 2.14 -17.39
CA GLN A 125 13.45 1.31 -18.06
C GLN A 125 12.76 0.21 -18.86
N ASN A 126 13.33 -0.17 -19.99
CA ASN A 126 12.88 -1.35 -20.71
C ASN A 126 13.55 -2.60 -20.13
N SER A 127 12.75 -3.65 -19.96
CA SER A 127 13.29 -4.96 -19.57
C SER A 127 14.10 -5.57 -20.74
N ALA A 128 14.81 -6.68 -20.45
CA ALA A 128 15.53 -7.44 -21.47
C ALA A 128 14.61 -7.94 -22.59
N GLN A 129 13.32 -8.09 -22.32
CA GLN A 129 12.30 -8.48 -23.30
C GLN A 129 11.64 -7.27 -23.99
N GLY A 130 12.13 -6.06 -23.76
CA GLY A 130 11.59 -4.84 -24.37
C GLY A 130 10.30 -4.31 -23.72
N ILE A 131 9.91 -4.80 -22.56
CA ILE A 131 8.72 -4.33 -21.83
C ILE A 131 9.08 -3.07 -21.04
N LEU A 132 8.31 -2.00 -21.26
CA LEU A 132 8.50 -0.73 -20.55
C LEU A 132 8.01 -0.87 -19.10
N LYS A 133 8.88 -0.48 -18.18
CA LYS A 133 8.60 -0.51 -16.72
C LYS A 133 8.83 0.86 -16.11
N HIS A 134 8.04 1.18 -15.09
CA HIS A 134 8.17 2.40 -14.28
C HIS A 134 8.28 2.04 -12.81
N GLY A 135 9.11 2.80 -12.09
CA GLY A 135 9.28 2.64 -10.65
C GLY A 135 8.68 3.79 -9.87
N PHE A 136 8.08 3.47 -8.73
CA PHE A 136 7.46 4.44 -7.82
C PHE A 136 7.74 4.08 -6.37
N GLU A 137 7.85 5.10 -5.52
CA GLU A 137 7.79 4.92 -4.07
C GLU A 137 6.51 5.59 -3.55
N VAL A 138 5.68 4.82 -2.86
CA VAL A 138 4.41 5.30 -2.29
C VAL A 138 4.56 5.36 -0.78
N THR A 139 4.25 6.51 -0.19
CA THR A 139 4.32 6.71 1.26
C THR A 139 3.05 7.37 1.76
N GLY A 140 2.72 7.09 3.01
CA GLY A 140 1.59 7.72 3.69
C GLY A 140 1.51 7.31 5.14
N ILE A 141 0.61 7.97 5.87
CA ILE A 141 0.34 7.68 7.28
C ILE A 141 -1.17 7.48 7.41
N ILE A 142 -1.57 6.37 8.04
CA ILE A 142 -2.97 6.13 8.40
C ILE A 142 -3.10 5.96 9.90
N ASN A 143 -4.26 6.35 10.45
CA ASN A 143 -4.59 6.11 11.85
C ASN A 143 -5.41 4.82 11.94
N ARG A 144 -4.87 3.81 12.62
CA ARG A 144 -5.51 2.49 12.73
C ARG A 144 -6.83 2.51 13.48
N ALA A 145 -6.99 3.45 14.41
CA ALA A 145 -8.23 3.57 15.19
C ALA A 145 -9.42 3.97 14.29
N GLU A 146 -9.19 4.73 13.22
CA GLU A 146 -10.23 5.10 12.26
C GLU A 146 -10.78 3.89 11.49
N PHE A 147 -10.03 2.79 11.46
CA PHE A 147 -10.43 1.53 10.82
C PHE A 147 -10.88 0.46 11.85
N GLY A 148 -11.13 0.87 13.08
CA GLY A 148 -11.62 -0.05 14.13
C GLY A 148 -10.55 -0.93 14.76
N MET A 149 -9.27 -0.67 14.54
CA MET A 149 -8.16 -1.39 15.15
C MET A 149 -7.73 -0.68 16.44
N ASN A 150 -8.46 -0.90 17.52
CA ASN A 150 -8.31 -0.17 18.79
C ASN A 150 -7.53 -0.94 19.85
N TRP A 151 -7.12 -2.18 19.60
CA TRP A 151 -6.38 -2.96 20.57
C TRP A 151 -5.10 -2.25 20.99
N ASN A 152 -4.83 -2.22 22.29
CA ASN A 152 -3.65 -1.58 22.83
C ASN A 152 -3.27 -2.18 24.19
N VAL A 153 -2.08 -1.82 24.67
CA VAL A 153 -1.56 -2.18 25.98
C VAL A 153 -1.24 -0.89 26.73
N ILE A 154 -1.68 -0.78 27.98
CA ILE A 154 -1.31 0.33 28.87
C ILE A 154 0.04 -0.01 29.50
N ILE A 155 1.02 0.88 29.33
CA ILE A 155 2.34 0.74 29.94
C ILE A 155 2.38 1.40 31.33
N ASP A 156 3.39 1.06 32.15
CA ASP A 156 3.50 1.48 33.57
C ASP A 156 3.48 3.02 33.75
N THR A 157 3.90 3.77 32.73
CA THR A 157 3.87 5.24 32.75
C THR A 157 2.49 5.83 32.44
N GLY A 158 1.47 4.99 32.19
CA GLY A 158 0.12 5.41 31.83
C GLY A 158 -0.07 5.75 30.35
N GLY A 159 0.98 5.60 29.53
CA GLY A 159 0.89 5.77 28.06
C GLY A 159 0.45 4.49 27.35
N LEU A 160 0.17 4.60 26.06
CA LEU A 160 -0.20 3.46 25.22
C LEU A 160 1.05 2.76 24.68
N GLY A 161 1.04 1.43 24.70
CA GLY A 161 2.17 0.61 24.23
C GLY A 161 2.28 0.53 22.71
N LEU A 162 1.18 0.70 21.97
CA LEU A 162 1.14 0.62 20.51
C LEU A 162 0.63 1.94 19.95
N GLY A 163 1.39 2.53 19.01
CA GLY A 163 1.01 3.77 18.36
C GLY A 163 -0.23 3.63 17.48
N GLU A 164 -0.93 4.73 17.27
CA GLU A 164 -2.11 4.77 16.41
C GLU A 164 -1.78 5.01 14.94
N ASP A 165 -0.67 5.71 14.67
CA ASP A 165 -0.24 6.02 13.31
C ASP A 165 0.57 4.87 12.72
N ILE A 166 0.16 4.43 11.54
CA ILE A 166 0.86 3.42 10.76
C ILE A 166 1.48 4.13 9.55
N LYS A 167 2.79 4.05 9.41
CA LYS A 167 3.49 4.56 8.24
C LYS A 167 3.50 3.48 7.16
N LEU A 168 3.01 3.85 5.98
CA LEU A 168 3.00 2.98 4.80
C LEU A 168 4.16 3.35 3.89
N ILE A 169 4.86 2.33 3.39
CA ILE A 169 5.94 2.49 2.41
C ILE A 169 5.81 1.35 1.41
N ALA A 170 5.64 1.69 0.14
CA ALA A 170 5.59 0.69 -0.92
C ALA A 170 6.54 1.09 -2.04
N ASN A 171 7.43 0.19 -2.41
CA ASN A 171 8.26 0.32 -3.59
C ASN A 171 7.61 -0.49 -4.70
N ILE A 172 7.12 0.18 -5.72
CA ILE A 172 6.28 -0.43 -6.74
C ILE A 172 6.93 -0.29 -8.11
N GLN A 173 7.05 -1.40 -8.79
CA GLN A 173 7.43 -1.46 -10.19
C GLN A 173 6.24 -1.95 -10.99
N VAL A 174 5.84 -1.18 -12.00
CA VAL A 174 4.76 -1.56 -12.90
C VAL A 174 5.30 -1.82 -14.30
N ALA A 175 4.72 -2.79 -14.98
CA ALA A 175 5.05 -3.14 -16.35
C ALA A 175 3.86 -2.85 -17.25
N LYS A 176 4.15 -2.34 -18.45
CA LYS A 176 3.12 -2.12 -19.47
C LYS A 176 2.51 -3.46 -19.87
N LEU A 177 1.19 -3.55 -19.76
CA LEU A 177 0.47 -4.73 -20.21
C LEU A 177 0.36 -4.69 -21.74
N GLU A 178 0.96 -5.67 -22.40
CA GLU A 178 0.84 -5.78 -23.86
C GLU A 178 -0.55 -6.28 -24.22
N GLN A 179 -1.20 -5.56 -25.14
CA GLN A 179 -2.42 -6.04 -25.76
C GLN A 179 -2.07 -7.12 -26.76
N LYS A 180 -2.55 -8.34 -26.52
CA LYS A 180 -2.50 -9.38 -27.54
C LYS A 180 -3.37 -8.93 -28.71
N ALA A 181 -2.75 -8.84 -29.85
CA ALA A 181 -3.46 -8.56 -31.09
C ALA A 181 -4.42 -9.70 -31.43
#